data_6a3336887acbe9ecc921a55e8cb1c2e0
#
_entry.id   6a3336887acbe9ecc921a55e8cb1c2e0
#
_cell.length_a   1.000
_cell.length_b   1.000
_cell.length_c   1.000
_cell.angle_alpha   90.00
_cell.angle_beta   90.00
_cell.angle_gamma   90.00
#
_symmetry.space_group_name_H-M   'P 1'
#
loop_
_entity.id
_entity.type
_entity.pdbx_description
1 polymer ?
#
loop_
_entity_poly.entity_id
_entity_poly.type
_entity_poly.pdbx_seq_one_letter_code
_entity_poly.pdbx_strand_id
1 'polypeptide(L)'
;MLNFVLLIIFKTLILIVPLLISVAFFTIVERKGMGIIQRRKGPNVVGMVGLLQPFADGLKLFAKETILPSNSNSFIFFMAPILTFFLSLISWVVIPFSDQLVFADINVSVIYLLAVSSLSVYGIIIAGWSSNSKYSFLGALRSTAQMISYEVSIGFVVVNICVLAGSFNLNDIILAQRYAWFILPSLPVFIIFYISMLAETNRHPFD
;
A
#
# COMPACT_ATOMS: atom_id res chain seq x y z
N MET A 1 -24.80 -1.32 22.92
CA MET A 1 -24.49 -0.75 21.58
C MET A 1 -23.38 0.29 21.66
N LEU A 2 -23.48 1.33 22.48
CA LEU A 2 -22.47 2.40 22.57
C LEU A 2 -21.06 1.86 22.88
N ASN A 3 -20.91 0.96 23.88
CA ASN A 3 -19.63 0.38 24.24
C ASN A 3 -19.02 -0.48 23.13
N PHE A 4 -19.83 -1.12 22.30
CA PHE A 4 -19.39 -1.91 21.16
C PHE A 4 -18.83 -0.98 20.04
N VAL A 5 -19.54 0.11 19.74
CA VAL A 5 -19.08 1.10 18.76
C VAL A 5 -17.78 1.78 19.22
N LEU A 6 -17.69 2.16 20.50
CA LEU A 6 -16.49 2.75 21.08
C LEU A 6 -15.29 1.79 20.99
N LEU A 7 -15.51 0.50 21.23
CA LEU A 7 -14.46 -0.53 21.14
C LEU A 7 -13.98 -0.70 19.69
N ILE A 8 -14.87 -0.66 18.71
CA ILE A 8 -14.49 -0.71 17.29
C ILE A 8 -13.67 0.53 16.93
N ILE A 9 -14.13 1.72 17.28
CA ILE A 9 -13.40 2.97 17.02
C ILE A 9 -12.02 2.93 17.67
N PHE A 10 -11.90 2.46 18.90
CA PHE A 10 -10.62 2.34 19.58
C PHE A 10 -9.67 1.35 18.88
N LYS A 11 -10.16 0.18 18.49
CA LYS A 11 -9.38 -0.80 17.72
C LYS A 11 -8.91 -0.24 16.37
N THR A 12 -9.79 0.46 15.64
CA THR A 12 -9.41 1.07 14.35
C THR A 12 -8.36 2.17 14.53
N LEU A 13 -8.45 2.99 15.56
CA LEU A 13 -7.45 4.02 15.85
C LEU A 13 -6.09 3.40 16.23
N ILE A 14 -6.07 2.34 17.03
CA ILE A 14 -4.84 1.62 17.38
C ILE A 14 -4.15 1.03 16.14
N LEU A 15 -4.91 0.66 15.12
CA LEU A 15 -4.34 0.16 13.88
C LEU A 15 -3.86 1.30 12.98
N ILE A 16 -4.70 2.30 12.73
CA ILE A 16 -4.44 3.35 11.74
C ILE A 16 -3.32 4.30 12.19
N VAL A 17 -3.30 4.72 13.47
CA VAL A 17 -2.33 5.72 13.95
C VAL A 17 -0.89 5.21 13.87
N PRO A 18 -0.53 4.02 14.40
CA PRO A 18 0.83 3.49 14.25
C PRO A 18 1.21 3.23 12.80
N LEU A 19 0.26 2.81 11.96
CA LEU A 19 0.48 2.58 10.53
C LEU A 19 0.85 3.88 9.83
N LEU A 20 0.11 4.96 10.01
CA LEU A 20 0.42 6.26 9.42
C LEU A 20 1.76 6.81 9.92
N ILE A 21 2.07 6.64 11.20
CA ILE A 21 3.36 7.01 11.76
C ILE A 21 4.49 6.18 11.12
N SER A 22 4.32 4.88 10.98
CA SER A 22 5.34 4.01 10.37
C SER A 22 5.60 4.37 8.91
N VAL A 23 4.56 4.67 8.14
CA VAL A 23 4.69 5.14 6.75
C VAL A 23 5.43 6.49 6.70
N ALA A 24 5.11 7.41 7.62
CA ALA A 24 5.80 8.70 7.70
C ALA A 24 7.31 8.53 7.98
N PHE A 25 7.69 7.69 8.93
CA PHE A 25 9.10 7.42 9.22
C PHE A 25 9.80 6.61 8.12
N PHE A 26 9.07 5.74 7.42
CA PHE A 26 9.62 5.00 6.28
C PHE A 26 10.13 5.94 5.17
N THR A 27 9.48 7.07 4.95
CA THR A 27 9.95 8.08 3.98
C THR A 27 11.32 8.65 4.34
N ILE A 28 11.63 8.81 5.64
CA ILE A 28 12.98 9.24 6.07
C ILE A 28 14.02 8.15 5.79
N VAL A 29 13.70 6.90 6.15
CA VAL A 29 14.59 5.75 5.92
C VAL A 29 14.95 5.66 4.44
N GLU A 30 13.96 5.79 3.56
CA GLU A 30 14.16 5.78 2.12
C GLU A 30 15.07 6.93 1.67
N ARG A 31 14.77 8.18 2.05
CA ARG A 31 15.57 9.35 1.67
C ARG A 31 17.00 9.30 2.22
N LYS A 32 17.21 8.77 3.43
CA LYS A 32 18.55 8.59 4.00
C LYS A 32 19.30 7.43 3.34
N GLY A 33 18.64 6.30 3.09
CA GLY A 33 19.22 5.19 2.37
C GLY A 33 19.69 5.58 0.98
N MET A 34 18.84 6.28 0.21
CA MET A 34 19.23 6.84 -1.09
C MET A 34 20.37 7.85 -0.98
N GLY A 35 20.37 8.68 0.07
CA GLY A 35 21.47 9.63 0.34
C GLY A 35 22.80 8.91 0.54
N ILE A 36 22.84 7.85 1.33
CA ILE A 36 24.06 7.05 1.58
C ILE A 36 24.58 6.42 0.28
N ILE A 37 23.70 5.81 -0.51
CA ILE A 37 24.06 5.20 -1.81
C ILE A 37 24.65 6.26 -2.75
N GLN A 38 24.07 7.46 -2.76
CA GLN A 38 24.50 8.58 -3.60
C GLN A 38 25.66 9.40 -3.00
N ARG A 39 26.26 8.95 -1.89
CA ARG A 39 27.34 9.65 -1.16
C ARG A 39 26.99 11.10 -0.74
N ARG A 40 25.73 11.34 -0.38
CA ARG A 40 25.22 12.61 0.15
C ARG A 40 24.49 12.41 1.47
N LYS A 41 24.33 13.49 2.24
CA LYS A 41 23.50 13.47 3.44
C LYS A 41 22.03 13.60 3.05
N GLY A 42 21.18 12.71 3.57
CA GLY A 42 19.74 12.86 3.50
C GLY A 42 19.24 13.99 4.44
N PRO A 43 17.92 14.11 4.68
CA PRO A 43 17.35 15.10 5.59
C PRO A 43 18.02 15.04 6.97
N ASN A 44 18.63 16.16 7.44
CA ASN A 44 19.36 16.22 8.71
C ASN A 44 19.09 17.49 9.52
N VAL A 45 18.38 18.47 8.96
CA VAL A 45 18.21 19.80 9.58
C VAL A 45 16.98 19.88 10.48
N VAL A 46 15.85 19.27 10.07
CA VAL A 46 14.57 19.40 10.79
C VAL A 46 14.53 18.39 11.94
N GLY A 47 14.65 18.86 13.17
CA GLY A 47 14.75 18.04 14.37
C GLY A 47 16.11 17.36 14.52
N MET A 48 16.26 16.50 15.55
CA MET A 48 17.51 15.76 15.71
C MET A 48 17.71 14.80 14.53
N VAL A 49 18.76 15.04 13.75
CA VAL A 49 19.13 14.19 12.60
C VAL A 49 18.01 14.06 11.54
N GLY A 50 17.11 15.03 11.44
CA GLY A 50 16.02 15.03 10.45
C GLY A 50 14.80 14.17 10.80
N LEU A 51 14.65 13.74 12.07
CA LEU A 51 13.52 12.89 12.49
C LEU A 51 12.15 13.59 12.38
N LEU A 52 12.10 14.92 12.49
CA LEU A 52 10.86 15.68 12.38
C LEU A 52 10.47 16.06 10.94
N GLN A 53 11.29 15.65 9.96
CA GLN A 53 11.02 15.96 8.55
C GLN A 53 9.64 15.48 8.04
N PRO A 54 9.11 14.27 8.38
CA PRO A 54 7.80 13.86 7.91
C PRO A 54 6.68 14.75 8.44
N PHE A 55 6.80 15.22 9.67
CA PHE A 55 5.80 16.12 10.27
C PHE A 55 5.83 17.49 9.59
N ALA A 56 7.03 18.00 9.26
CA ALA A 56 7.17 19.24 8.49
C ALA A 56 6.58 19.09 7.08
N ASP A 57 6.85 17.97 6.41
CA ASP A 57 6.28 17.66 5.09
C ASP A 57 4.75 17.54 5.17
N GLY A 58 4.21 16.89 6.21
CA GLY A 58 2.78 16.78 6.46
C GLY A 58 2.12 18.14 6.69
N LEU A 59 2.65 18.97 7.57
CA LEU A 59 2.14 20.32 7.83
C LEU A 59 2.16 21.20 6.57
N LYS A 60 3.22 21.10 5.78
CA LYS A 60 3.31 21.80 4.48
C LYS A 60 2.19 21.38 3.54
N LEU A 61 1.89 20.09 3.46
CA LEU A 61 0.82 19.59 2.59
C LEU A 61 -0.56 20.03 3.07
N PHE A 62 -0.81 20.06 4.39
CA PHE A 62 -2.06 20.56 4.95
C PHE A 62 -2.28 22.07 4.71
N ALA A 63 -1.20 22.86 4.75
CA ALA A 63 -1.27 24.30 4.53
C ALA A 63 -1.29 24.68 3.03
N LYS A 64 -1.03 23.74 2.13
CA LYS A 64 -0.97 24.00 0.69
C LYS A 64 -2.38 24.05 0.10
N GLU A 65 -2.63 25.08 -0.74
CA GLU A 65 -3.89 25.18 -1.48
C GLU A 65 -4.08 24.01 -2.46
N THR A 66 -5.32 23.53 -2.54
CA THR A 66 -5.72 22.51 -3.51
C THR A 66 -5.91 23.16 -4.89
N ILE A 67 -5.12 22.73 -5.87
CA ILE A 67 -5.22 23.23 -7.24
C ILE A 67 -6.10 22.29 -8.05
N LEU A 68 -7.16 22.84 -8.65
CA LEU A 68 -8.04 22.13 -9.57
C LEU A 68 -7.77 22.60 -11.00
N PRO A 69 -7.54 21.68 -11.95
CA PRO A 69 -7.49 22.04 -13.36
C PRO A 69 -8.83 22.65 -13.81
N SER A 70 -8.81 23.73 -14.58
CA SER A 70 -10.01 24.49 -14.98
C SER A 70 -11.07 23.66 -15.70
N ASN A 71 -10.64 22.66 -16.47
CA ASN A 71 -11.52 21.79 -17.25
C ASN A 71 -11.79 20.43 -16.59
N SER A 72 -11.39 20.22 -15.33
CA SER A 72 -11.58 18.95 -14.64
C SER A 72 -12.98 18.81 -14.04
N ASN A 73 -13.46 17.56 -13.91
CA ASN A 73 -14.62 17.27 -13.09
C ASN A 73 -14.21 17.23 -11.62
N SER A 74 -14.44 18.31 -10.90
CA SER A 74 -13.98 18.53 -9.52
C SER A 74 -14.41 17.42 -8.55
N PHE A 75 -15.66 16.97 -8.62
CA PHE A 75 -16.18 15.97 -7.72
C PHE A 75 -15.45 14.61 -7.88
N ILE A 76 -15.31 14.15 -9.11
CA ILE A 76 -14.66 12.86 -9.38
C ILE A 76 -13.15 12.97 -9.13
N PHE A 77 -12.55 14.14 -9.39
CA PHE A 77 -11.13 14.41 -9.14
C PHE A 77 -10.77 14.29 -7.64
N PHE A 78 -11.64 14.79 -6.74
CA PHE A 78 -11.45 14.62 -5.30
C PHE A 78 -11.76 13.20 -4.81
N MET A 79 -12.71 12.51 -5.45
CA MET A 79 -13.06 11.14 -5.06
C MET A 79 -11.95 10.14 -5.33
N ALA A 80 -11.13 10.34 -6.36
CA ALA A 80 -10.07 9.41 -6.74
C ALA A 80 -9.04 9.16 -5.62
N PRO A 81 -8.37 10.18 -5.04
CA PRO A 81 -7.42 9.97 -3.95
C PRO A 81 -8.07 9.47 -2.66
N ILE A 82 -9.33 9.87 -2.39
CA ILE A 82 -10.07 9.36 -1.23
C ILE A 82 -10.30 7.86 -1.37
N LEU A 83 -10.70 7.40 -2.55
CA LEU A 83 -10.95 5.99 -2.83
C LEU A 83 -9.67 5.16 -2.69
N THR A 84 -8.56 5.59 -3.27
CA THR A 84 -7.27 4.88 -3.16
C THR A 84 -6.78 4.83 -1.73
N PHE A 85 -6.88 5.92 -0.98
CA PHE A 85 -6.50 5.97 0.43
C PHE A 85 -7.38 5.04 1.28
N PHE A 86 -8.69 5.04 1.07
CA PHE A 86 -9.62 4.17 1.78
C PHE A 86 -9.34 2.69 1.51
N LEU A 87 -9.11 2.31 0.25
CA LEU A 87 -8.78 0.94 -0.12
C LEU A 87 -7.44 0.49 0.47
N SER A 88 -6.44 1.37 0.52
CA SER A 88 -5.15 1.07 1.15
C SER A 88 -5.28 0.80 2.66
N LEU A 89 -6.18 1.48 3.37
CA LEU A 89 -6.44 1.24 4.79
C LEU A 89 -7.22 -0.06 5.02
N ILE A 90 -8.21 -0.35 4.17
CA ILE A 90 -9.03 -1.56 4.28
C ILE A 90 -8.21 -2.84 4.11
N SER A 91 -7.18 -2.84 3.28
CA SER A 91 -6.30 -4.00 3.10
C SER A 91 -5.63 -4.45 4.41
N TRP A 92 -5.39 -3.54 5.34
CA TRP A 92 -4.76 -3.84 6.63
C TRP A 92 -5.67 -4.56 7.63
N VAL A 93 -6.98 -4.62 7.39
CA VAL A 93 -7.96 -5.23 8.29
C VAL A 93 -7.73 -6.73 8.49
N VAL A 94 -7.25 -7.41 7.45
CA VAL A 94 -7.03 -8.87 7.48
C VAL A 94 -5.59 -9.27 7.82
N ILE A 95 -4.67 -8.29 7.97
CA ILE A 95 -3.26 -8.57 8.26
C ILE A 95 -3.08 -8.87 9.75
N PRO A 96 -2.59 -10.04 10.13
CA PRO A 96 -2.35 -10.38 11.52
C PRO A 96 -1.06 -9.74 12.02
N PHE A 97 -1.14 -9.02 13.13
CA PHE A 97 0.01 -8.45 13.84
C PHE A 97 0.56 -9.38 14.93
N SER A 98 -0.29 -10.25 15.45
CA SER A 98 0.03 -11.28 16.45
C SER A 98 -1.06 -12.34 16.43
N ASP A 99 -0.83 -13.51 17.05
CA ASP A 99 -1.77 -14.65 17.11
C ASP A 99 -3.20 -14.27 17.54
N GLN A 100 -3.37 -13.17 18.30
CA GLN A 100 -4.67 -12.69 18.78
C GLN A 100 -5.02 -11.28 18.33
N LEU A 101 -4.11 -10.60 17.62
CA LEU A 101 -4.25 -9.21 17.15
C LEU A 101 -4.54 -9.20 15.65
N VAL A 102 -5.69 -9.74 15.28
CA VAL A 102 -6.27 -9.62 13.93
C VAL A 102 -7.55 -8.82 14.05
N PHE A 103 -7.77 -7.87 13.17
CA PHE A 103 -9.01 -7.10 13.19
C PHE A 103 -10.19 -7.92 12.68
N ALA A 104 -9.99 -8.62 11.58
CA ALA A 104 -10.94 -9.59 11.02
C ALA A 104 -10.21 -10.85 10.55
N ASP A 105 -10.44 -11.97 11.23
CA ASP A 105 -9.96 -13.28 10.81
C ASP A 105 -10.95 -13.90 9.83
N ILE A 106 -10.58 -13.88 8.55
CA ILE A 106 -11.41 -14.36 7.45
C ILE A 106 -10.70 -15.55 6.80
N ASN A 107 -11.40 -16.68 6.63
CA ASN A 107 -10.84 -17.88 6.01
C ASN A 107 -10.30 -17.68 4.59
N VAL A 108 -10.75 -16.63 3.90
CA VAL A 108 -10.36 -16.25 2.53
C VAL A 108 -9.62 -14.91 2.49
N SER A 109 -8.82 -14.62 3.52
CA SER A 109 -8.14 -13.32 3.69
C SER A 109 -7.20 -12.96 2.53
N VAL A 110 -6.55 -13.96 1.92
CA VAL A 110 -5.70 -13.78 0.74
C VAL A 110 -6.52 -13.30 -0.47
N ILE A 111 -7.68 -13.93 -0.72
CA ILE A 111 -8.57 -13.54 -1.83
C ILE A 111 -9.13 -12.14 -1.60
N TYR A 112 -9.43 -11.80 -0.34
CA TYR A 112 -9.86 -10.45 0.02
C TYR A 112 -8.78 -9.40 -0.31
N LEU A 113 -7.50 -9.66 -0.01
CA LEU A 113 -6.40 -8.75 -0.34
C LEU A 113 -6.28 -8.54 -1.85
N LEU A 114 -6.34 -9.61 -2.65
CA LEU A 114 -6.31 -9.53 -4.10
C LEU A 114 -7.51 -8.75 -4.66
N ALA A 115 -8.70 -8.92 -4.08
CA ALA A 115 -9.88 -8.15 -4.49
C ALA A 115 -9.73 -6.65 -4.18
N VAL A 116 -9.16 -6.29 -3.02
CA VAL A 116 -8.95 -4.88 -2.65
C VAL A 116 -7.85 -4.25 -3.51
N SER A 117 -6.78 -4.98 -3.85
CA SER A 117 -5.74 -4.48 -4.76
C SER A 117 -6.32 -4.21 -6.16
N SER A 118 -7.15 -5.10 -6.71
CA SER A 118 -7.83 -4.89 -7.99
C SER A 118 -8.71 -3.63 -7.99
N LEU A 119 -9.39 -3.36 -6.88
CA LEU A 119 -10.20 -2.14 -6.75
C LEU A 119 -9.35 -0.86 -6.71
N SER A 120 -8.11 -0.92 -6.20
CA SER A 120 -7.23 0.24 -6.10
C SER A 120 -6.88 0.84 -7.46
N VAL A 121 -6.85 0.02 -8.51
CA VAL A 121 -6.57 0.43 -9.90
C VAL A 121 -7.60 1.44 -10.42
N TYR A 122 -8.86 1.31 -9.99
CA TYR A 122 -9.92 2.25 -10.39
C TYR A 122 -9.65 3.69 -9.94
N GLY A 123 -8.97 3.87 -8.81
CA GLY A 123 -8.59 5.21 -8.35
C GLY A 123 -7.69 5.95 -9.35
N ILE A 124 -6.75 5.25 -9.98
CA ILE A 124 -5.85 5.82 -10.99
C ILE A 124 -6.61 6.14 -12.28
N ILE A 125 -7.50 5.24 -12.73
CA ILE A 125 -8.32 5.45 -13.92
C ILE A 125 -9.21 6.70 -13.73
N ILE A 126 -9.87 6.78 -12.59
CA ILE A 126 -10.77 7.89 -12.24
C ILE A 126 -10.00 9.20 -12.16
N ALA A 127 -8.80 9.21 -11.57
CA ALA A 127 -7.94 10.39 -11.50
C ALA A 127 -7.54 10.89 -12.91
N GLY A 128 -7.11 9.96 -13.78
CA GLY A 128 -6.76 10.29 -15.15
C GLY A 128 -7.92 10.81 -15.99
N TRP A 129 -9.09 10.17 -15.86
CA TRP A 129 -10.31 10.60 -16.55
C TRP A 129 -10.79 11.97 -16.09
N SER A 130 -10.87 12.20 -14.78
CA SER A 130 -11.41 13.43 -14.19
C SER A 130 -10.57 14.67 -14.47
N SER A 131 -9.26 14.51 -14.73
CA SER A 131 -8.37 15.63 -15.08
C SER A 131 -8.66 16.26 -16.43
N ASN A 132 -9.42 15.58 -17.31
CA ASN A 132 -9.78 16.00 -18.68
C ASN A 132 -8.56 16.45 -19.52
N SER A 133 -7.42 15.83 -19.29
CA SER A 133 -6.16 16.05 -20.01
C SER A 133 -5.79 14.80 -20.79
N LYS A 134 -5.49 14.95 -22.08
CA LYS A 134 -5.13 13.81 -22.97
C LYS A 134 -3.89 13.08 -22.46
N TYR A 135 -2.88 13.80 -21.98
CA TYR A 135 -1.64 13.19 -21.48
C TYR A 135 -1.82 12.48 -20.15
N SER A 136 -2.59 13.07 -19.23
CA SER A 136 -2.92 12.45 -17.95
C SER A 136 -3.75 11.17 -18.16
N PHE A 137 -4.70 11.18 -19.07
CA PHE A 137 -5.50 10.00 -19.40
C PHE A 137 -4.66 8.87 -20.00
N LEU A 138 -3.78 9.17 -20.96
CA LEU A 138 -2.86 8.18 -21.53
C LEU A 138 -1.89 7.62 -20.47
N GLY A 139 -1.37 8.48 -19.57
CA GLY A 139 -0.54 8.06 -18.45
C GLY A 139 -1.28 7.13 -17.49
N ALA A 140 -2.52 7.46 -17.14
CA ALA A 140 -3.36 6.62 -16.31
C ALA A 140 -3.64 5.25 -16.95
N LEU A 141 -3.98 5.21 -18.25
CA LEU A 141 -4.19 3.95 -18.97
C LEU A 141 -2.92 3.08 -19.02
N ARG A 142 -1.76 3.68 -19.23
CA ARG A 142 -0.48 2.97 -19.22
C ARG A 142 -0.19 2.37 -17.84
N SER A 143 -0.32 3.18 -16.79
CA SER A 143 -0.10 2.74 -15.41
C SER A 143 -1.07 1.63 -15.01
N THR A 144 -2.36 1.76 -15.33
CA THR A 144 -3.35 0.74 -15.00
C THR A 144 -3.14 -0.57 -15.77
N ALA A 145 -2.78 -0.49 -17.06
CA ALA A 145 -2.46 -1.69 -17.83
C ALA A 145 -1.26 -2.45 -17.23
N GLN A 146 -0.24 -1.72 -16.77
CA GLN A 146 0.89 -2.30 -16.07
C GLN A 146 0.46 -2.96 -14.76
N MET A 147 -0.28 -2.27 -13.89
CA MET A 147 -0.74 -2.80 -12.60
C MET A 147 -1.59 -4.07 -12.79
N ILE A 148 -2.56 -4.06 -13.69
CA ILE A 148 -3.42 -5.24 -13.95
C ILE A 148 -2.58 -6.42 -14.45
N SER A 149 -1.61 -6.19 -15.34
CA SER A 149 -0.75 -7.26 -15.87
C SER A 149 0.11 -7.91 -14.78
N TYR A 150 0.68 -7.11 -13.86
CA TYR A 150 1.50 -7.63 -12.76
C TYR A 150 0.66 -8.19 -11.60
N GLU A 151 -0.56 -7.73 -11.41
CA GLU A 151 -1.50 -8.28 -10.43
C GLU A 151 -1.81 -9.76 -10.74
N VAL A 152 -1.98 -10.12 -12.01
CA VAL A 152 -2.14 -11.53 -12.42
C VAL A 152 -0.90 -12.35 -12.03
N SER A 153 0.30 -11.81 -12.26
CA SER A 153 1.56 -12.48 -11.87
C SER A 153 1.65 -12.68 -10.35
N ILE A 154 1.31 -11.65 -9.56
CA ILE A 154 1.27 -11.74 -8.09
C ILE A 154 0.23 -12.77 -7.64
N GLY A 155 -0.92 -12.81 -8.28
CA GLY A 155 -1.96 -13.80 -8.01
C GLY A 155 -1.43 -15.23 -8.11
N PHE A 156 -0.70 -15.57 -9.18
CA PHE A 156 -0.09 -16.90 -9.33
C PHE A 156 0.96 -17.21 -8.27
N VAL A 157 1.79 -16.22 -7.92
CA VAL A 157 2.77 -16.37 -6.83
C VAL A 157 2.08 -16.66 -5.50
N VAL A 158 1.02 -15.91 -5.19
CA VAL A 158 0.27 -16.05 -3.95
C VAL A 158 -0.45 -17.41 -3.89
N VAL A 159 -1.04 -17.85 -5.00
CA VAL A 159 -1.66 -19.18 -5.11
C VAL A 159 -0.64 -20.29 -4.80
N ASN A 160 0.60 -20.17 -5.29
CA ASN A 160 1.66 -21.14 -4.97
C ASN A 160 1.92 -21.23 -3.46
N ILE A 161 1.96 -20.10 -2.75
CA ILE A 161 2.12 -20.06 -1.29
C ILE A 161 0.89 -20.68 -0.59
N CYS A 162 -0.32 -20.39 -1.08
CA CYS A 162 -1.54 -20.98 -0.53
C CYS A 162 -1.56 -22.51 -0.69
N VAL A 163 -1.06 -23.04 -1.80
CA VAL A 163 -0.93 -24.48 -2.03
C VAL A 163 0.07 -25.10 -1.04
N LEU A 164 1.22 -24.44 -0.79
CA LEU A 164 2.19 -24.92 0.20
C LEU A 164 1.65 -24.90 1.63
N ALA A 165 0.84 -23.90 1.97
CA ALA A 165 0.22 -23.77 3.30
C ALA A 165 -1.07 -24.62 3.46
N GLY A 166 -1.74 -24.97 2.35
CA GLY A 166 -3.02 -25.68 2.37
C GLY A 166 -4.20 -24.82 2.80
N SER A 167 -4.05 -23.50 2.90
CA SER A 167 -5.09 -22.58 3.38
C SER A 167 -5.01 -21.23 2.66
N PHE A 168 -6.17 -20.52 2.57
CA PHE A 168 -6.25 -19.11 2.13
C PHE A 168 -6.29 -18.12 3.30
N ASN A 169 -6.21 -18.62 4.54
CA ASN A 169 -6.15 -17.76 5.72
C ASN A 169 -4.71 -17.34 6.01
N LEU A 170 -4.47 -16.04 6.20
CA LEU A 170 -3.14 -15.50 6.49
C LEU A 170 -2.57 -16.04 7.81
N ASN A 171 -3.40 -16.26 8.83
CA ASN A 171 -2.96 -16.84 10.09
C ASN A 171 -2.40 -18.24 9.89
N ASP A 172 -3.10 -19.09 9.13
CA ASP A 172 -2.66 -20.45 8.84
C ASP A 172 -1.36 -20.46 8.03
N ILE A 173 -1.23 -19.54 7.06
CA ILE A 173 0.00 -19.38 6.27
C ILE A 173 1.19 -19.01 7.16
N ILE A 174 0.99 -18.13 8.15
CA ILE A 174 2.03 -17.75 9.11
C ILE A 174 2.40 -18.94 10.01
N LEU A 175 1.42 -19.65 10.52
CA LEU A 175 1.63 -20.82 11.37
C LEU A 175 2.33 -21.96 10.63
N ALA A 176 2.01 -22.16 9.36
CA ALA A 176 2.67 -23.17 8.52
C ALA A 176 4.18 -22.88 8.33
N GLN A 177 4.59 -21.62 8.40
CA GLN A 177 6.01 -21.21 8.29
C GLN A 177 6.78 -21.28 9.60
N ARG A 178 6.18 -21.77 10.69
CA ARG A 178 6.82 -21.83 12.01
C ARG A 178 8.11 -22.66 12.03
N TYR A 179 8.21 -23.70 11.20
CA TYR A 179 9.37 -24.58 11.14
C TYR A 179 10.35 -24.22 10.03
N ALA A 180 9.86 -23.76 8.89
CA ALA A 180 10.67 -23.38 7.75
C ALA A 180 9.98 -22.26 6.95
N TRP A 181 10.72 -21.25 6.57
CA TRP A 181 10.22 -20.16 5.73
C TRP A 181 10.01 -20.65 4.31
N PHE A 182 8.87 -20.34 3.70
CA PHE A 182 8.55 -20.74 2.34
C PHE A 182 9.46 -20.12 1.27
N ILE A 183 10.21 -19.09 1.60
CA ILE A 183 11.21 -18.51 0.71
C ILE A 183 12.29 -19.51 0.32
N LEU A 184 12.66 -20.45 1.20
CA LEU A 184 13.70 -21.45 0.93
C LEU A 184 13.31 -22.42 -0.20
N PRO A 185 12.14 -23.10 -0.14
CA PRO A 185 11.71 -24.01 -1.20
C PRO A 185 11.20 -23.27 -2.45
N SER A 186 10.77 -22.01 -2.34
CA SER A 186 10.17 -21.25 -3.43
C SER A 186 10.99 -20.01 -3.86
N LEU A 187 12.32 -20.09 -3.76
CA LEU A 187 13.23 -18.99 -4.08
C LEU A 187 12.99 -18.38 -5.48
N PRO A 188 12.79 -19.15 -6.57
CA PRO A 188 12.49 -18.58 -7.88
C PRO A 188 11.17 -17.78 -7.89
N VAL A 189 10.16 -18.28 -7.18
CA VAL A 189 8.85 -17.63 -7.05
C VAL A 189 8.97 -16.33 -6.27
N PHE A 190 9.83 -16.28 -5.25
CA PHE A 190 10.13 -15.08 -4.49
C PHE A 190 10.77 -13.98 -5.36
N ILE A 191 11.68 -14.34 -6.26
CA ILE A 191 12.29 -13.38 -7.21
C ILE A 191 11.22 -12.78 -8.13
N ILE A 192 10.32 -13.61 -8.67
CA ILE A 192 9.21 -13.18 -9.51
C ILE A 192 8.28 -12.25 -8.70
N PHE A 193 7.98 -12.61 -7.46
CA PHE A 193 7.16 -11.78 -6.57
C PHE A 193 7.78 -10.40 -6.35
N TYR A 194 9.09 -10.35 -6.06
CA TYR A 194 9.80 -9.09 -5.82
C TYR A 194 9.76 -8.16 -7.05
N ILE A 195 9.99 -8.71 -8.25
CA ILE A 195 9.92 -7.95 -9.50
C ILE A 195 8.48 -7.45 -9.75
N SER A 196 7.49 -8.32 -9.57
CA SER A 196 6.08 -7.97 -9.77
C SER A 196 5.60 -6.90 -8.78
N MET A 197 6.07 -6.94 -7.54
CA MET A 197 5.76 -5.92 -6.53
C MET A 197 6.33 -4.54 -6.89
N LEU A 198 7.56 -4.48 -7.43
CA LEU A 198 8.14 -3.21 -7.92
C LEU A 198 7.35 -2.64 -9.10
N ALA A 199 6.86 -3.51 -9.97
CA ALA A 199 6.07 -3.10 -11.13
C ALA A 199 4.66 -2.61 -10.74
N GLU A 200 4.02 -3.27 -9.77
CA GLU A 200 2.71 -2.86 -9.24
C GLU A 200 2.78 -1.50 -8.54
N THR A 201 3.85 -1.23 -7.82
CA THR A 201 4.05 0.06 -7.13
C THR A 201 4.54 1.17 -8.05
N ASN A 202 4.70 0.94 -9.36
CA ASN A 202 5.26 1.89 -10.32
C ASN A 202 6.58 2.51 -9.84
N ARG A 203 7.47 1.67 -9.27
CA ARG A 203 8.80 2.07 -8.82
C ARG A 203 9.86 1.68 -9.84
N HIS A 204 11.01 2.38 -9.79
CA HIS A 204 12.15 2.02 -10.65
C HIS A 204 12.44 0.52 -10.58
N PRO A 205 12.68 -0.17 -11.72
CA PRO A 205 12.88 0.35 -13.08
C PRO A 205 11.59 0.52 -13.91
N PHE A 206 10.42 0.28 -13.34
CA PHE A 206 9.12 0.28 -14.03
C PHE A 206 8.37 1.64 -13.95
N ASP A 207 9.07 2.70 -13.65
CA ASP A 207 8.57 4.07 -13.52
C ASP A 207 8.25 4.74 -14.89
#